data_cdd41ceff08dff06fb4a0dfd24ece421
#
_entry.id   cdd41ceff08dff06fb4a0dfd24ece421
#
_cell.length_a   1.000
_cell.length_b   1.000
_cell.length_c   1.000
_cell.angle_alpha   90.00
_cell.angle_beta   90.00
_cell.angle_gamma   90.00
#
_symmetry.space_group_name_H-M   'P 1'
#
loop_
_entity.id
_entity.type
_entity.pdbx_description
1 polymer ?
#
loop_
_entity_poly.entity_id
_entity_poly.type
_entity_poly.pdbx_seq_one_letter_code
_entity_poly.pdbx_strand_id
1 'polypeptide(L)'
;LYFAQGIPYVVAMSVSVIMYKRMGISNTDIALYTSWLYLPWVIKPLWSPLVDLFRTKRLWIVTTQFLIGALLASVALTIPLPKFFQYTIAILWLMAFSSATHDIAADGFYMLGLEQHQQAAFVGVRSTFYRIAMISGQGVLVVLAGLIEGASGLPPRELQVVSKPDAPPVAVALPGTLDVVSSDGPLEIVAEPAILEIGTVAQSKQEIDSILAKVKRTNLSNGFYPAEQSPGEKSSRQLSRPTGGSVERLEEFLRAHFGPKEKASIDRAGNIGVVTLHLSRPPEPGRKVAVVLDRASGDASIRLVEGMRLVFDDGNWNKPALAVFQIDPTLKTEEQAVFRATSGNVRLAWSVTFFVLAAIFITAFVYHYFILPYPAADAPRSGGTSGRFLTEFFRVFAAFFAKKRIVVAVAFLLLYRLAEAQLVKLISPFLLDAREAGGLGLTTARVGIAYGTFGVAALMGGGLLGGYVISRQGLKFWLWPMIIIINLGGWVYLFLAYVQPQSFPLICAAVALEQFGYGFGFTAYMLYMILIAEGEHKTAHYALCTGFMALGMMLPGMFSGWLQELIGYQHFFIWVLLTTIPGMVVAAMLKIDPEFGRKKAEAAKR
;
A
#
# COMPACT_ATOMS: atom_id res chain seq x y z
N LEU A 1 17.52 -13.55 -12.76
CA LEU A 1 16.90 -14.19 -11.59
C LEU A 1 16.36 -13.17 -10.58
N TYR A 2 17.20 -12.25 -10.08
CA TYR A 2 16.83 -11.33 -8.99
C TYR A 2 15.80 -10.27 -9.38
N PHE A 3 15.69 -9.90 -10.64
CA PHE A 3 14.57 -9.12 -11.15
C PHE A 3 13.26 -9.92 -11.03
N ALA A 4 13.24 -11.16 -11.49
CA ALA A 4 12.08 -12.04 -11.37
C ALA A 4 11.73 -12.35 -9.90
N GLN A 5 12.72 -12.41 -8.99
CA GLN A 5 12.50 -12.58 -7.55
C GLN A 5 11.80 -11.37 -6.91
N GLY A 6 12.17 -10.14 -7.31
CA GLY A 6 11.63 -8.92 -6.71
C GLY A 6 10.18 -8.63 -7.08
N ILE A 7 9.75 -8.91 -8.30
CA ILE A 7 8.41 -8.55 -8.81
C ILE A 7 7.25 -9.16 -7.98
N PRO A 8 7.18 -10.47 -7.69
CA PRO A 8 6.05 -11.04 -6.95
C PRO A 8 5.96 -10.51 -5.52
N TYR A 9 7.10 -10.26 -4.89
CA TYR A 9 7.15 -9.63 -3.57
C TYR A 9 6.52 -8.23 -3.60
N VAL A 10 6.92 -7.41 -4.58
CA VAL A 10 6.37 -6.06 -4.76
C VAL A 10 4.87 -6.10 -5.09
N VAL A 11 4.44 -7.06 -5.92
CA VAL A 11 3.03 -7.27 -6.23
C VAL A 11 2.23 -7.59 -4.97
N ALA A 12 2.70 -8.53 -4.16
CA ALA A 12 2.03 -8.91 -2.92
C ALA A 12 1.99 -7.79 -1.88
N MET A 13 3.08 -6.99 -1.75
CA MET A 13 3.22 -6.04 -0.64
C MET A 13 2.72 -4.64 -0.93
N SER A 14 2.76 -4.20 -2.20
CA SER A 14 2.49 -2.82 -2.57
C SER A 14 1.46 -2.68 -3.69
N VAL A 15 1.66 -3.38 -4.81
CA VAL A 15 0.77 -3.24 -5.98
C VAL A 15 -0.65 -3.70 -5.65
N SER A 16 -0.79 -4.81 -4.90
CA SER A 16 -2.09 -5.31 -4.43
C SER A 16 -2.81 -4.29 -3.54
N VAL A 17 -2.09 -3.59 -2.66
CA VAL A 17 -2.65 -2.56 -1.78
C VAL A 17 -3.25 -1.41 -2.60
N ILE A 18 -2.50 -0.91 -3.60
CA ILE A 18 -2.95 0.15 -4.50
C ILE A 18 -4.17 -0.31 -5.31
N MET A 19 -4.11 -1.51 -5.88
CA MET A 19 -5.20 -2.11 -6.64
C MET A 19 -6.49 -2.22 -5.81
N TYR A 20 -6.41 -2.82 -4.63
CA TYR A 20 -7.58 -2.98 -3.75
C TYR A 20 -8.14 -1.65 -3.29
N LYS A 21 -7.29 -0.68 -2.99
CA LYS A 21 -7.74 0.66 -2.63
C LYS A 21 -8.50 1.33 -3.77
N ARG A 22 -7.98 1.27 -5.00
CA ARG A 22 -8.66 1.80 -6.19
C ARG A 22 -9.99 1.09 -6.48
N MET A 23 -10.11 -0.19 -6.11
CA MET A 23 -11.35 -0.96 -6.24
C MET A 23 -12.35 -0.76 -5.09
N GLY A 24 -12.03 0.09 -4.11
CA GLY A 24 -12.92 0.48 -3.03
C GLY A 24 -12.96 -0.47 -1.84
N ILE A 25 -11.93 -1.29 -1.66
CA ILE A 25 -11.76 -2.11 -0.45
C ILE A 25 -11.35 -1.22 0.74
N SER A 26 -11.85 -1.52 1.93
CA SER A 26 -11.57 -0.78 3.16
C SER A 26 -10.09 -0.87 3.56
N ASN A 27 -9.58 0.15 4.26
CA ASN A 27 -8.20 0.13 4.76
C ASN A 27 -8.00 -1.00 5.77
N THR A 28 -9.02 -1.33 6.55
CA THR A 28 -9.04 -2.48 7.48
C THR A 28 -8.81 -3.79 6.72
N ASP A 29 -9.60 -4.07 5.69
CA ASP A 29 -9.47 -5.32 4.92
C ASP A 29 -8.16 -5.38 4.14
N ILE A 30 -7.75 -4.27 3.52
CA ILE A 30 -6.46 -4.19 2.82
C ILE A 30 -5.33 -4.53 3.78
N ALA A 31 -5.25 -3.86 4.93
CA ALA A 31 -4.18 -4.05 5.89
C ALA A 31 -4.17 -5.49 6.45
N LEU A 32 -5.33 -6.03 6.80
CA LEU A 32 -5.49 -7.37 7.33
C LEU A 32 -5.04 -8.42 6.31
N TYR A 33 -5.71 -8.48 5.16
CA TYR A 33 -5.50 -9.57 4.20
C TYR A 33 -4.16 -9.49 3.47
N THR A 34 -3.68 -8.28 3.12
CA THR A 34 -2.36 -8.16 2.49
C THR A 34 -1.21 -8.35 3.47
N SER A 35 -1.41 -8.17 4.78
CA SER A 35 -0.39 -8.53 5.77
C SER A 35 -0.22 -10.05 5.90
N TRP A 36 -1.29 -10.82 5.75
CA TRP A 36 -1.20 -12.28 5.70
C TRP A 36 -0.33 -12.78 4.53
N LEU A 37 -0.20 -12.03 3.45
CA LEU A 37 0.69 -12.38 2.34
C LEU A 37 2.18 -12.44 2.74
N TYR A 38 2.57 -11.88 3.90
CA TYR A 38 3.93 -12.07 4.45
C TYR A 38 4.19 -13.48 5.00
N LEU A 39 3.14 -14.22 5.36
CA LEU A 39 3.29 -15.52 6.04
C LEU A 39 4.21 -16.50 5.30
N PRO A 40 4.17 -16.65 3.96
CA PRO A 40 5.11 -17.51 3.26
C PRO A 40 6.58 -17.18 3.55
N TRP A 41 6.94 -15.91 3.62
CA TRP A 41 8.31 -15.50 3.95
C TRP A 41 8.64 -15.66 5.43
N VAL A 42 7.65 -15.56 6.33
CA VAL A 42 7.82 -15.83 7.78
C VAL A 42 8.20 -17.30 8.01
N ILE A 43 7.45 -18.21 7.40
CA ILE A 43 7.61 -19.65 7.60
C ILE A 43 8.54 -20.31 6.56
N LYS A 44 9.09 -19.56 5.62
CA LYS A 44 10.07 -20.01 4.60
C LYS A 44 11.17 -20.93 5.16
N PRO A 45 11.78 -20.66 6.34
CA PRO A 45 12.78 -21.54 6.90
C PRO A 45 12.29 -22.97 7.15
N LEU A 46 10.98 -23.18 7.36
CA LEU A 46 10.41 -24.50 7.66
C LEU A 46 10.40 -25.44 6.47
N TRP A 47 10.24 -24.91 5.23
CA TRP A 47 10.24 -25.76 4.03
C TRP A 47 11.46 -25.56 3.11
N SER A 48 12.35 -24.62 3.43
CA SER A 48 13.63 -24.47 2.70
C SER A 48 14.36 -25.80 2.51
N PRO A 49 14.42 -26.68 3.50
CA PRO A 49 15.04 -27.99 3.35
C PRO A 49 14.36 -28.90 2.33
N LEU A 50 13.06 -28.78 2.13
CA LEU A 50 12.34 -29.56 1.11
C LEU A 50 12.83 -29.22 -0.29
N VAL A 51 13.10 -27.94 -0.54
CA VAL A 51 13.64 -27.46 -1.83
C VAL A 51 15.06 -28.01 -2.08
N ASP A 52 15.82 -28.31 -1.01
CA ASP A 52 17.16 -28.91 -1.10
C ASP A 52 17.11 -30.45 -1.33
N LEU A 53 16.09 -31.10 -0.80
CA LEU A 53 15.92 -32.55 -0.92
C LEU A 53 15.29 -32.98 -2.25
N PHE A 54 14.31 -32.22 -2.72
CA PHE A 54 13.52 -32.59 -3.89
C PHE A 54 13.96 -31.81 -5.13
N ARG A 55 14.50 -32.54 -6.13
CA ARG A 55 14.86 -31.98 -7.41
C ARG A 55 16.00 -30.94 -7.37
N THR A 56 16.33 -30.39 -8.54
CA THR A 56 17.39 -29.39 -8.72
C THR A 56 16.85 -27.98 -8.44
N LYS A 57 17.71 -27.06 -8.00
CA LYS A 57 17.35 -25.64 -7.83
C LYS A 57 16.87 -25.02 -9.12
N ARG A 58 17.54 -25.39 -10.24
CA ARG A 58 17.13 -24.94 -11.58
C ARG A 58 15.70 -25.32 -11.92
N LEU A 59 15.27 -26.56 -11.62
CA LEU A 59 13.90 -27.00 -11.86
C LEU A 59 12.90 -26.20 -11.02
N TRP A 60 13.21 -25.99 -9.75
CA TRP A 60 12.37 -25.16 -8.86
C TRP A 60 12.23 -23.73 -9.39
N ILE A 61 13.31 -23.07 -9.82
CA ILE A 61 13.28 -21.74 -10.38
C ILE A 61 12.34 -21.67 -11.58
N VAL A 62 12.55 -22.54 -12.56
CA VAL A 62 11.79 -22.55 -13.82
C VAL A 62 10.31 -22.84 -13.56
N THR A 63 10.02 -23.87 -12.74
CA THR A 63 8.63 -24.25 -12.43
C THR A 63 7.88 -23.16 -11.67
N THR A 64 8.53 -22.55 -10.66
CA THR A 64 7.89 -21.48 -9.88
C THR A 64 7.69 -20.21 -10.70
N GLN A 65 8.57 -19.87 -11.63
CA GLN A 65 8.37 -18.74 -12.55
C GLN A 65 7.17 -18.96 -13.47
N PHE A 66 7.04 -20.15 -14.05
CA PHE A 66 5.86 -20.50 -14.83
C PHE A 66 4.59 -20.39 -13.98
N LEU A 67 4.61 -20.96 -12.77
CA LEU A 67 3.46 -20.94 -11.86
C LEU A 67 3.10 -19.51 -11.45
N ILE A 68 4.08 -18.65 -11.12
CA ILE A 68 3.85 -17.23 -10.82
C ILE A 68 3.21 -16.52 -12.01
N GLY A 69 3.71 -16.74 -13.22
CA GLY A 69 3.14 -16.16 -14.43
C GLY A 69 1.68 -16.59 -14.64
N ALA A 70 1.37 -17.88 -14.47
CA ALA A 70 0.00 -18.40 -14.57
C ALA A 70 -0.92 -17.83 -13.48
N LEU A 71 -0.42 -17.70 -12.23
CA LEU A 71 -1.18 -17.10 -11.14
C LEU A 71 -1.45 -15.61 -11.36
N LEU A 72 -0.49 -14.84 -11.89
CA LEU A 72 -0.69 -13.45 -12.27
C LEU A 72 -1.74 -13.29 -13.37
N ALA A 73 -1.74 -14.18 -14.38
CA ALA A 73 -2.80 -14.22 -15.39
C ALA A 73 -4.16 -14.56 -14.78
N SER A 74 -4.18 -15.48 -13.81
CA SER A 74 -5.41 -15.84 -13.07
C SER A 74 -5.96 -14.67 -12.25
N VAL A 75 -5.07 -13.84 -11.63
CA VAL A 75 -5.50 -12.58 -10.98
C VAL A 75 -6.18 -11.69 -12.02
N ALA A 76 -5.55 -11.46 -13.18
CA ALA A 76 -6.11 -10.62 -14.24
C ALA A 76 -7.52 -11.08 -14.68
N LEU A 77 -7.73 -12.38 -14.83
CA LEU A 77 -9.01 -12.98 -15.22
C LEU A 77 -10.08 -12.87 -14.12
N THR A 78 -9.68 -12.83 -12.85
CA THR A 78 -10.63 -12.81 -11.73
C THR A 78 -11.03 -11.40 -11.29
N ILE A 79 -10.27 -10.37 -11.66
CA ILE A 79 -10.59 -8.96 -11.35
C ILE A 79 -12.00 -8.54 -11.83
N PRO A 80 -12.50 -8.91 -13.01
CA PRO A 80 -13.85 -8.53 -13.44
C PRO A 80 -14.98 -9.22 -12.68
N LEU A 81 -14.72 -10.31 -11.96
CA LEU A 81 -15.74 -11.13 -11.30
C LEU A 81 -16.36 -10.41 -10.07
N PRO A 82 -17.62 -10.72 -9.71
CA PRO A 82 -18.30 -10.07 -8.57
C PRO A 82 -17.57 -10.23 -7.24
N LYS A 83 -16.99 -11.40 -6.96
CA LYS A 83 -16.23 -11.69 -5.73
C LYS A 83 -14.71 -11.56 -5.94
N PHE A 84 -14.29 -10.59 -6.75
CA PHE A 84 -12.89 -10.43 -7.16
C PHE A 84 -11.91 -10.41 -5.98
N PHE A 85 -12.26 -9.77 -4.86
CA PHE A 85 -11.38 -9.66 -3.70
C PHE A 85 -10.99 -11.01 -3.13
N GLN A 86 -11.98 -11.89 -2.92
CA GLN A 86 -11.72 -13.24 -2.39
C GLN A 86 -10.88 -14.09 -3.36
N TYR A 87 -11.20 -14.04 -4.66
CA TYR A 87 -10.45 -14.80 -5.65
C TYR A 87 -9.04 -14.30 -5.82
N THR A 88 -8.86 -12.98 -5.97
CA THR A 88 -7.53 -12.41 -6.17
C THR A 88 -6.63 -12.58 -4.95
N ILE A 89 -7.15 -12.41 -3.71
CA ILE A 89 -6.35 -12.62 -2.49
C ILE A 89 -5.93 -14.08 -2.34
N ALA A 90 -6.80 -15.04 -2.67
CA ALA A 90 -6.45 -16.46 -2.62
C ALA A 90 -5.36 -16.81 -3.66
N ILE A 91 -5.46 -16.27 -4.88
CA ILE A 91 -4.45 -16.46 -5.92
C ILE A 91 -3.13 -15.79 -5.52
N LEU A 92 -3.16 -14.58 -4.96
CA LEU A 92 -1.98 -13.88 -4.46
C LEU A 92 -1.31 -14.64 -3.31
N TRP A 93 -2.07 -15.37 -2.50
CA TRP A 93 -1.55 -16.29 -1.49
C TRP A 93 -0.72 -17.41 -2.11
N LEU A 94 -1.26 -18.10 -3.11
CA LEU A 94 -0.54 -19.14 -3.86
C LEU A 94 0.71 -18.57 -4.55
N MET A 95 0.60 -17.35 -5.11
CA MET A 95 1.73 -16.64 -5.71
C MET A 95 2.82 -16.33 -4.66
N ALA A 96 2.44 -15.90 -3.45
CA ALA A 96 3.37 -15.59 -2.37
C ALA A 96 4.15 -16.85 -1.92
N PHE A 97 3.49 -18.01 -1.80
CA PHE A 97 4.16 -19.30 -1.55
C PHE A 97 5.11 -19.69 -2.68
N SER A 98 4.66 -19.53 -3.94
CA SER A 98 5.50 -19.80 -5.11
C SER A 98 6.71 -18.88 -5.16
N SER A 99 6.53 -17.60 -4.83
CA SER A 99 7.61 -16.61 -4.76
C SER A 99 8.60 -16.92 -3.64
N ALA A 100 8.14 -17.24 -2.44
CA ALA A 100 9.02 -17.63 -1.34
C ALA A 100 9.82 -18.91 -1.65
N THR A 101 9.23 -19.85 -2.40
CA THR A 101 9.92 -21.05 -2.88
C THR A 101 10.94 -20.72 -3.97
N HIS A 102 10.58 -19.82 -4.90
CA HIS A 102 11.50 -19.29 -5.90
C HIS A 102 12.72 -18.62 -5.25
N ASP A 103 12.52 -17.82 -4.19
CA ASP A 103 13.59 -17.16 -3.46
C ASP A 103 14.61 -18.18 -2.89
N ILE A 104 14.10 -19.26 -2.26
CA ILE A 104 14.96 -20.33 -1.73
C ILE A 104 15.80 -20.94 -2.85
N ALA A 105 15.15 -21.27 -3.97
CA ALA A 105 15.81 -21.91 -5.09
C ALA A 105 16.82 -20.97 -5.77
N ALA A 106 16.45 -19.70 -5.99
CA ALA A 106 17.31 -18.71 -6.63
C ALA A 106 18.55 -18.37 -5.80
N ASP A 107 18.38 -18.20 -4.49
CA ASP A 107 19.52 -17.98 -3.56
C ASP A 107 20.43 -19.20 -3.48
N GLY A 108 19.85 -20.41 -3.41
CA GLY A 108 20.62 -21.65 -3.46
C GLY A 108 21.38 -21.84 -4.78
N PHE A 109 20.72 -21.55 -5.90
CA PHE A 109 21.34 -21.64 -7.23
C PHE A 109 22.50 -20.66 -7.42
N TYR A 110 22.35 -19.41 -6.92
CA TYR A 110 23.42 -18.43 -6.92
C TYR A 110 24.68 -18.92 -6.17
N MET A 111 24.48 -19.56 -5.03
CA MET A 111 25.59 -20.10 -4.23
C MET A 111 26.25 -21.34 -4.87
N LEU A 112 25.49 -22.15 -5.62
CA LEU A 112 26.02 -23.34 -6.30
C LEU A 112 26.65 -23.02 -7.66
N GLY A 113 26.15 -21.99 -8.34
CA GLY A 113 26.56 -21.65 -9.69
C GLY A 113 27.77 -20.71 -9.78
N LEU A 114 28.20 -20.10 -8.67
CA LEU A 114 29.28 -19.13 -8.63
C LEU A 114 30.30 -19.47 -7.55
N GLU A 115 31.58 -19.24 -7.85
CA GLU A 115 32.66 -19.33 -6.87
C GLU A 115 32.57 -18.18 -5.84
N GLN A 116 33.16 -18.34 -4.64
CA GLN A 116 33.05 -17.36 -3.56
C GLN A 116 33.47 -15.93 -3.97
N HIS A 117 34.53 -15.80 -4.75
CA HIS A 117 34.98 -14.47 -5.23
C HIS A 117 33.99 -13.85 -6.21
N GLN A 118 33.35 -14.67 -7.08
CA GLN A 118 32.32 -14.23 -8.01
C GLN A 118 31.03 -13.83 -7.27
N GLN A 119 30.65 -14.61 -6.25
CA GLN A 119 29.51 -14.27 -5.39
C GLN A 119 29.70 -12.88 -4.75
N ALA A 120 30.89 -12.59 -4.23
CA ALA A 120 31.21 -11.28 -3.67
C ALA A 120 31.16 -10.16 -4.72
N ALA A 121 31.70 -10.41 -5.92
CA ALA A 121 31.68 -9.43 -7.01
C ALA A 121 30.26 -9.13 -7.52
N PHE A 122 29.39 -10.13 -7.62
CA PHE A 122 28.05 -9.98 -8.17
C PHE A 122 26.96 -9.61 -7.14
N VAL A 123 27.29 -9.50 -5.87
CA VAL A 123 26.31 -9.12 -4.82
C VAL A 123 25.66 -7.76 -5.08
N GLY A 124 26.43 -6.81 -5.58
CA GLY A 124 25.92 -5.48 -5.97
C GLY A 124 24.97 -5.54 -7.16
N VAL A 125 25.33 -6.32 -8.18
CA VAL A 125 24.50 -6.53 -9.38
C VAL A 125 23.18 -7.19 -9.01
N ARG A 126 23.20 -8.22 -8.17
CA ARG A 126 22.03 -8.89 -7.60
C ARG A 126 21.09 -7.88 -6.94
N SER A 127 21.61 -7.04 -6.05
CA SER A 127 20.84 -6.02 -5.35
C SER A 127 20.23 -4.99 -6.31
N THR A 128 20.98 -4.59 -7.34
CA THR A 128 20.53 -3.64 -8.36
C THR A 128 19.33 -4.19 -9.13
N PHE A 129 19.40 -5.43 -9.62
CA PHE A 129 18.28 -6.03 -10.36
C PHE A 129 17.02 -6.22 -9.49
N TYR A 130 17.18 -6.54 -8.21
CA TYR A 130 16.06 -6.57 -7.28
C TYR A 130 15.40 -5.20 -7.12
N ARG A 131 16.19 -4.13 -7.05
CA ARG A 131 15.67 -2.75 -6.95
C ARG A 131 15.02 -2.26 -8.23
N ILE A 132 15.56 -2.64 -9.41
CA ILE A 132 14.92 -2.40 -10.70
C ILE A 132 13.53 -3.05 -10.73
N ALA A 133 13.39 -4.27 -10.19
CA ALA A 133 12.08 -4.91 -10.05
C ALA A 133 11.12 -4.10 -9.18
N MET A 134 11.60 -3.51 -8.08
CA MET A 134 10.77 -2.63 -7.24
C MET A 134 10.27 -1.41 -8.02
N ILE A 135 11.15 -0.71 -8.74
CA ILE A 135 10.78 0.45 -9.58
C ILE A 135 9.78 0.02 -10.66
N SER A 136 10.02 -1.12 -11.32
CA SER A 136 9.13 -1.64 -12.35
C SER A 136 7.74 -1.95 -11.80
N GLY A 137 7.66 -2.62 -10.63
CA GLY A 137 6.39 -2.99 -10.00
C GLY A 137 5.61 -1.80 -9.43
N GLN A 138 6.22 -1.07 -8.52
CA GLN A 138 5.55 0.05 -7.82
C GLN A 138 5.50 1.34 -8.64
N GLY A 139 6.47 1.56 -9.54
CA GLY A 139 6.54 2.73 -10.39
C GLY A 139 5.85 2.48 -11.73
N VAL A 140 6.57 1.82 -12.64
CA VAL A 140 6.15 1.72 -14.06
C VAL A 140 4.79 1.05 -14.23
N LEU A 141 4.54 -0.06 -13.56
CA LEU A 141 3.27 -0.80 -13.71
C LEU A 141 2.08 -0.07 -13.05
N VAL A 142 2.31 0.62 -11.94
CA VAL A 142 1.26 1.44 -11.31
C VAL A 142 0.95 2.68 -12.17
N VAL A 143 1.97 3.30 -12.78
CA VAL A 143 1.77 4.37 -13.77
C VAL A 143 1.00 3.85 -14.98
N LEU A 144 1.35 2.68 -15.51
CA LEU A 144 0.62 2.04 -16.61
C LEU A 144 -0.86 1.82 -16.24
N ALA A 145 -1.14 1.27 -15.06
CA ALA A 145 -2.51 1.10 -14.58
C ALA A 145 -3.25 2.44 -14.55
N GLY A 146 -2.62 3.49 -14.02
CA GLY A 146 -3.21 4.82 -13.95
C GLY A 146 -3.43 5.47 -15.32
N LEU A 147 -2.55 5.24 -16.30
CA LEU A 147 -2.71 5.71 -17.67
C LEU A 147 -3.88 5.01 -18.38
N ILE A 148 -3.99 3.68 -18.24
CA ILE A 148 -5.09 2.90 -18.82
C ILE A 148 -6.40 3.29 -18.13
N GLU A 149 -6.39 3.49 -16.82
CA GLU A 149 -7.55 3.98 -16.06
C GLU A 149 -8.05 5.32 -16.63
N GLY A 150 -7.14 6.29 -16.82
CA GLY A 150 -7.47 7.59 -17.38
C GLY A 150 -7.92 7.53 -18.86
N ALA A 151 -7.25 6.73 -19.69
CA ALA A 151 -7.56 6.58 -21.10
C ALA A 151 -8.87 5.80 -21.38
N SER A 152 -9.29 4.94 -20.45
CA SER A 152 -10.53 4.15 -20.54
C SER A 152 -11.76 4.87 -19.98
N GLY A 153 -11.59 6.07 -19.45
CA GLY A 153 -12.62 6.91 -18.87
C GLY A 153 -13.30 7.82 -19.86
N LEU A 154 -14.37 8.49 -19.39
CA LEU A 154 -15.01 9.58 -20.10
C LEU A 154 -14.19 10.86 -19.94
N PRO A 155 -14.34 11.84 -20.84
CA PRO A 155 -13.72 13.14 -20.67
C PRO A 155 -14.02 13.72 -19.28
N PRO A 156 -13.02 14.24 -18.57
CA PRO A 156 -13.23 14.80 -17.24
C PRO A 156 -14.09 16.07 -17.33
N ARG A 157 -15.01 16.23 -16.38
CA ARG A 157 -15.84 17.42 -16.25
C ARG A 157 -15.39 18.24 -15.06
N GLU A 158 -15.10 19.52 -15.26
CA GLU A 158 -14.77 20.45 -14.17
C GLU A 158 -16.03 21.15 -13.67
N LEU A 159 -16.08 21.34 -12.36
CA LEU A 159 -17.13 21.97 -11.60
C LEU A 159 -16.49 23.07 -10.76
N GLN A 160 -16.96 24.29 -10.91
CA GLN A 160 -16.52 25.43 -10.10
C GLN A 160 -17.50 25.67 -8.97
N VAL A 161 -17.02 25.74 -7.73
CA VAL A 161 -17.81 26.09 -6.56
C VAL A 161 -17.26 27.40 -6.00
N VAL A 162 -18.14 28.39 -5.86
CA VAL A 162 -17.79 29.74 -5.41
C VAL A 162 -18.60 30.09 -4.15
N SER A 163 -17.94 30.60 -3.12
CA SER A 163 -18.61 31.17 -1.96
C SER A 163 -18.96 32.63 -2.24
N LYS A 164 -20.21 33.01 -1.97
CA LYS A 164 -20.69 34.38 -2.09
C LYS A 164 -21.18 34.92 -0.76
N PRO A 165 -20.57 36.01 -0.22
CA PRO A 165 -20.93 36.54 1.09
C PRO A 165 -22.40 36.97 1.22
N ASP A 166 -22.97 37.53 0.18
CA ASP A 166 -24.32 38.14 0.19
C ASP A 166 -25.39 37.27 -0.49
N ALA A 167 -25.05 36.05 -0.93
CA ALA A 167 -26.03 35.20 -1.58
C ALA A 167 -27.05 34.67 -0.55
N PRO A 168 -28.37 34.77 -0.82
CA PRO A 168 -29.38 34.21 0.03
C PRO A 168 -29.22 32.68 0.13
N PRO A 169 -29.65 32.06 1.23
CA PRO A 169 -29.68 30.60 1.34
C PRO A 169 -30.49 30.03 0.16
N VAL A 170 -29.86 29.26 -0.69
CA VAL A 170 -30.56 28.61 -1.79
C VAL A 170 -31.38 27.48 -1.21
N ALA A 171 -32.71 27.53 -1.38
CA ALA A 171 -33.54 26.38 -1.10
C ALA A 171 -33.07 25.22 -1.99
N VAL A 172 -32.52 24.15 -1.38
CA VAL A 172 -32.04 22.99 -2.11
C VAL A 172 -33.25 22.24 -2.67
N ALA A 173 -33.66 22.58 -3.87
CA ALA A 173 -34.63 21.81 -4.63
C ALA A 173 -33.93 20.54 -5.12
N LEU A 174 -34.28 19.40 -4.55
CA LEU A 174 -33.80 18.10 -5.06
C LEU A 174 -34.65 17.72 -6.28
N PRO A 175 -34.07 17.60 -7.47
CA PRO A 175 -34.83 17.18 -8.64
C PRO A 175 -35.36 15.76 -8.43
N GLY A 176 -36.65 15.57 -8.60
CA GLY A 176 -37.29 14.25 -8.50
C GLY A 176 -37.01 13.39 -9.72
N THR A 177 -37.02 13.99 -10.87
CA THR A 177 -36.70 13.39 -12.19
C THR A 177 -35.94 14.38 -13.05
N LEU A 178 -35.13 13.89 -13.95
CA LEU A 178 -34.47 14.69 -15.00
C LEU A 178 -35.09 14.28 -16.35
N ASP A 179 -35.57 15.25 -17.09
CA ASP A 179 -35.96 15.03 -18.48
C ASP A 179 -34.71 15.09 -19.38
N VAL A 180 -33.85 14.09 -19.23
CA VAL A 180 -32.63 13.99 -20.04
C VAL A 180 -32.98 13.36 -21.39
N VAL A 181 -32.88 14.13 -22.44
CA VAL A 181 -32.92 13.61 -23.81
C VAL A 181 -31.53 13.04 -24.14
N SER A 182 -31.51 11.79 -24.60
CA SER A 182 -30.25 11.16 -25.03
C SER A 182 -29.60 11.97 -26.15
N SER A 183 -28.33 12.34 -25.95
CA SER A 183 -27.54 13.03 -26.94
C SER A 183 -27.03 12.08 -28.02
N ASP A 184 -27.02 12.49 -29.28
CA ASP A 184 -26.36 11.76 -30.37
C ASP A 184 -24.83 11.90 -30.35
N GLY A 185 -24.29 12.70 -29.43
CA GLY A 185 -22.87 12.97 -29.25
C GLY A 185 -22.12 11.82 -28.51
N PRO A 186 -20.85 12.04 -28.19
CA PRO A 186 -20.09 11.10 -27.37
C PRO A 186 -20.69 10.96 -25.95
N LEU A 187 -20.44 9.82 -25.32
CA LEU A 187 -20.84 9.62 -23.92
C LEU A 187 -19.98 10.52 -23.02
N GLU A 188 -20.62 11.42 -22.29
CA GLU A 188 -19.96 12.42 -21.43
C GLU A 188 -20.62 12.49 -20.05
N ILE A 189 -19.85 13.00 -19.07
CA ILE A 189 -20.36 13.35 -17.75
C ILE A 189 -20.96 14.76 -17.85
N VAL A 190 -22.24 14.91 -17.55
CA VAL A 190 -22.92 16.19 -17.44
C VAL A 190 -23.08 16.54 -15.98
N ALA A 191 -22.81 17.80 -15.65
CA ALA A 191 -22.94 18.31 -14.29
C ALA A 191 -23.61 19.68 -14.31
N GLU A 192 -24.65 19.84 -13.53
CA GLU A 192 -25.49 21.03 -13.48
C GLU A 192 -25.75 21.47 -12.03
N PRO A 193 -25.52 22.74 -11.72
CA PRO A 193 -24.89 23.78 -12.56
C PRO A 193 -23.38 23.57 -12.71
N ALA A 194 -22.77 24.07 -13.79
CA ALA A 194 -21.31 24.02 -14.00
C ALA A 194 -20.55 24.94 -13.02
N ILE A 195 -21.19 26.02 -12.58
CA ILE A 195 -20.72 26.93 -11.54
C ILE A 195 -21.76 26.90 -10.43
N LEU A 196 -21.36 26.44 -9.25
CA LEU A 196 -22.21 26.41 -8.06
C LEU A 196 -21.85 27.57 -7.14
N GLU A 197 -22.80 28.46 -6.90
CA GLU A 197 -22.64 29.55 -5.93
C GLU A 197 -23.30 29.18 -4.60
N ILE A 198 -22.56 29.32 -3.50
CA ILE A 198 -23.04 28.99 -2.15
C ILE A 198 -22.87 30.21 -1.24
N GLY A 199 -23.94 30.66 -0.61
CA GLY A 199 -23.89 31.76 0.36
C GLY A 199 -23.09 31.41 1.61
N THR A 200 -22.32 32.36 2.16
CA THR A 200 -21.49 32.16 3.37
C THR A 200 -22.30 32.20 4.69
N VAL A 201 -23.59 32.41 4.63
CA VAL A 201 -24.45 32.44 5.82
C VAL A 201 -24.60 31.03 6.37
N ALA A 202 -24.14 30.80 7.61
CA ALA A 202 -24.25 29.51 8.27
C ALA A 202 -25.70 29.17 8.59
N GLN A 203 -26.09 27.91 8.37
CA GLN A 203 -27.44 27.37 8.61
C GLN A 203 -27.49 26.49 9.86
N SER A 204 -28.70 26.09 10.25
CA SER A 204 -28.88 25.12 11.33
C SER A 204 -28.25 23.77 10.99
N LYS A 205 -27.46 23.21 11.89
CA LYS A 205 -26.85 21.89 11.71
C LYS A 205 -27.91 20.82 11.43
N GLN A 206 -29.04 20.88 12.13
CA GLN A 206 -30.13 19.92 11.97
C GLN A 206 -30.75 19.96 10.57
N GLU A 207 -30.86 21.14 9.98
CA GLU A 207 -31.34 21.32 8.61
C GLU A 207 -30.36 20.76 7.57
N ILE A 208 -29.06 21.06 7.71
CA ILE A 208 -28.02 20.51 6.86
C ILE A 208 -27.98 18.98 6.93
N ASP A 209 -28.00 18.40 8.14
CA ASP A 209 -27.99 16.94 8.34
C ASP A 209 -29.22 16.28 7.70
N SER A 210 -30.39 16.94 7.77
CA SER A 210 -31.61 16.45 7.13
C SER A 210 -31.49 16.41 5.60
N ILE A 211 -30.90 17.46 4.99
CA ILE A 211 -30.68 17.54 3.55
C ILE A 211 -29.66 16.47 3.11
N LEU A 212 -28.55 16.32 3.83
CA LEU A 212 -27.54 15.29 3.55
C LEU A 212 -28.15 13.88 3.61
N ALA A 213 -28.96 13.60 4.63
CA ALA A 213 -29.66 12.32 4.75
C ALA A 213 -30.64 12.07 3.58
N LYS A 214 -31.34 13.12 3.12
CA LYS A 214 -32.25 13.04 1.98
C LYS A 214 -31.49 12.81 0.68
N VAL A 215 -30.39 13.55 0.41
CA VAL A 215 -29.51 13.34 -0.75
C VAL A 215 -28.98 11.91 -0.79
N LYS A 216 -28.44 11.45 0.31
CA LYS A 216 -27.89 10.08 0.42
C LYS A 216 -28.97 9.03 0.14
N ARG A 217 -30.17 9.22 0.63
CA ARG A 217 -31.30 8.33 0.36
C ARG A 217 -31.70 8.36 -1.11
N THR A 218 -31.69 9.53 -1.76
CA THR A 218 -31.98 9.67 -3.18
C THR A 218 -30.91 8.97 -4.02
N ASN A 219 -29.62 9.17 -3.74
CA ASN A 219 -28.54 8.48 -4.45
C ASN A 219 -28.64 6.94 -4.29
N LEU A 220 -29.01 6.46 -3.10
CA LEU A 220 -29.26 5.04 -2.82
C LEU A 220 -30.44 4.49 -3.63
N SER A 221 -31.59 5.17 -3.59
CA SER A 221 -32.82 4.74 -4.30
C SER A 221 -32.63 4.73 -5.83
N ASN A 222 -31.80 5.63 -6.34
CA ASN A 222 -31.46 5.71 -7.75
C ASN A 222 -30.37 4.72 -8.19
N GLY A 223 -29.79 3.96 -7.25
CA GLY A 223 -28.82 2.89 -7.55
C GLY A 223 -27.37 3.36 -7.79
N PHE A 224 -27.03 4.61 -7.41
CA PHE A 224 -25.68 5.13 -7.61
C PHE A 224 -24.63 4.57 -6.65
N TYR A 225 -25.05 3.98 -5.53
CA TYR A 225 -24.17 3.30 -4.60
C TYR A 225 -24.24 1.78 -4.81
N PRO A 226 -23.10 1.06 -4.88
CA PRO A 226 -23.12 -0.40 -4.89
C PRO A 226 -23.89 -0.90 -3.66
N ALA A 227 -24.67 -1.97 -3.82
CA ALA A 227 -25.46 -2.56 -2.73
C ALA A 227 -24.62 -2.94 -1.48
N GLU A 228 -23.31 -3.07 -1.64
CA GLU A 228 -22.35 -3.34 -0.57
C GLU A 228 -21.98 -2.10 0.30
N GLN A 229 -22.44 -0.89 -0.08
CA GLN A 229 -22.15 0.38 0.63
C GLN A 229 -23.40 1.01 1.27
N SER A 230 -24.51 0.29 1.36
CA SER A 230 -25.70 0.77 2.06
C SER A 230 -25.43 0.95 3.56
N PRO A 231 -25.59 2.16 4.14
CA PRO A 231 -25.25 2.43 5.54
C PRO A 231 -26.30 1.93 6.55
N GLY A 232 -27.00 0.88 6.27
CA GLY A 232 -28.01 0.27 7.15
C GLY A 232 -27.84 -1.23 7.34
N GLU A 233 -27.24 -1.90 6.40
CA GLU A 233 -26.76 -3.25 6.58
C GLU A 233 -25.28 -3.16 6.96
N LYS A 234 -24.99 -3.21 8.26
CA LYS A 234 -23.70 -3.70 8.74
C LYS A 234 -23.47 -4.96 7.95
N SER A 235 -22.63 -4.85 6.90
CA SER A 235 -22.26 -5.95 6.03
C SER A 235 -22.04 -7.16 6.93
N SER A 236 -22.79 -8.21 6.73
CA SER A 236 -22.62 -9.51 7.38
C SER A 236 -21.30 -10.18 7.00
N ARG A 237 -20.35 -9.44 6.46
CA ARG A 237 -18.92 -9.74 6.33
C ARG A 237 -18.12 -9.20 7.51
N GLN A 238 -18.63 -9.37 8.72
CA GLN A 238 -17.79 -9.44 9.90
C GLN A 238 -17.05 -10.79 9.95
N LEU A 239 -16.30 -11.11 8.88
CA LEU A 239 -15.22 -12.08 8.99
C LEU A 239 -14.08 -11.39 9.76
N SER A 240 -14.03 -11.66 11.07
CA SER A 240 -12.92 -11.33 11.99
C SER A 240 -12.94 -9.97 12.69
N ARG A 241 -14.10 -9.44 13.08
CA ARG A 241 -14.08 -8.59 14.29
C ARG A 241 -13.99 -9.53 15.50
N PRO A 242 -13.00 -9.34 16.40
CA PRO A 242 -13.03 -10.03 17.68
C PRO A 242 -14.31 -9.60 18.40
N THR A 243 -15.32 -10.46 18.42
CA THR A 243 -16.55 -10.24 19.17
C THR A 243 -16.27 -10.53 20.64
N GLY A 244 -15.86 -9.51 21.37
CA GLY A 244 -15.72 -9.56 22.81
C GLY A 244 -15.97 -8.16 23.37
N GLY A 245 -16.81 -8.01 24.37
CA GLY A 245 -17.18 -6.72 24.96
C GLY A 245 -16.00 -5.83 25.40
N SER A 246 -14.80 -6.37 25.46
CA SER A 246 -13.55 -5.61 25.70
C SER A 246 -13.08 -4.86 24.45
N VAL A 247 -13.24 -5.43 23.26
CA VAL A 247 -12.84 -4.79 22.00
C VAL A 247 -13.82 -3.69 21.63
N GLU A 248 -15.12 -3.92 21.81
CA GLU A 248 -16.15 -2.90 21.59
C GLU A 248 -15.94 -1.68 22.50
N ARG A 249 -15.62 -1.89 23.78
CA ARG A 249 -15.29 -0.80 24.72
C ARG A 249 -14.01 -0.05 24.29
N LEU A 250 -13.01 -0.76 23.77
CA LEU A 250 -11.79 -0.13 23.26
C LEU A 250 -12.07 0.69 22.00
N GLU A 251 -12.88 0.18 21.07
CA GLU A 251 -13.29 0.92 19.87
C GLU A 251 -14.06 2.19 20.24
N GLU A 252 -15.00 2.07 21.17
CA GLU A 252 -15.80 3.20 21.64
C GLU A 252 -14.93 4.24 22.35
N PHE A 253 -14.01 3.82 23.19
CA PHE A 253 -13.02 4.69 23.83
C PHE A 253 -12.13 5.40 22.80
N LEU A 254 -11.58 4.66 21.82
CA LEU A 254 -10.72 5.22 20.78
C LEU A 254 -11.48 6.23 19.90
N ARG A 255 -12.71 5.91 19.51
CA ARG A 255 -13.56 6.83 18.74
C ARG A 255 -13.92 8.08 19.53
N ALA A 256 -14.24 7.95 20.80
CA ALA A 256 -14.63 9.07 21.65
C ALA A 256 -13.48 10.04 21.91
N HIS A 257 -12.25 9.54 22.08
CA HIS A 257 -11.10 10.35 22.48
C HIS A 257 -10.19 10.76 21.32
N PHE A 258 -10.05 9.91 20.32
CA PHE A 258 -9.11 10.08 19.21
C PHE A 258 -9.77 10.00 17.82
N GLY A 259 -11.04 9.64 17.74
CA GLY A 259 -11.80 9.68 16.48
C GLY A 259 -11.82 11.09 15.90
N PRO A 260 -12.08 11.22 14.58
CA PRO A 260 -12.29 12.54 13.98
C PRO A 260 -13.34 13.26 14.80
N LYS A 261 -12.91 14.24 15.59
CA LYS A 261 -13.87 15.04 16.37
C LYS A 261 -14.75 15.76 15.36
N GLU A 262 -16.04 15.45 15.34
CA GLU A 262 -17.00 16.45 14.90
C GLU A 262 -16.66 17.72 15.68
N LYS A 263 -16.24 18.78 14.98
CA LYS A 263 -15.97 20.07 15.61
C LYS A 263 -17.18 20.36 16.51
N ALA A 264 -16.90 20.61 17.80
CA ALA A 264 -17.90 20.82 18.84
C ALA A 264 -19.08 21.59 18.30
N SER A 265 -20.29 21.12 18.58
CA SER A 265 -21.55 21.64 18.11
C SER A 265 -21.69 23.14 18.30
N ILE A 266 -21.26 23.90 17.32
CA ILE A 266 -21.91 25.15 17.02
C ILE A 266 -23.24 24.73 16.40
N ASP A 267 -24.37 25.20 16.90
CA ASP A 267 -25.72 24.97 16.34
C ASP A 267 -25.84 25.37 14.86
N ARG A 268 -24.79 25.89 14.29
CA ARG A 268 -24.69 26.36 12.91
C ARG A 268 -23.63 25.57 12.13
N ALA A 269 -24.05 25.00 11.03
CA ALA A 269 -23.17 24.39 10.02
C ALA A 269 -22.98 25.36 8.84
N GLY A 270 -21.88 25.21 8.15
CA GLY A 270 -21.68 25.95 6.90
C GLY A 270 -22.75 25.58 5.86
N ASN A 271 -23.13 26.58 5.06
CA ASN A 271 -24.14 26.40 4.03
C ASN A 271 -23.71 25.36 2.99
N ILE A 272 -24.69 24.76 2.32
CA ILE A 272 -24.48 23.73 1.31
C ILE A 272 -25.07 24.13 -0.05
N GLY A 273 -24.50 23.54 -1.10
CA GLY A 273 -25.06 23.56 -2.44
C GLY A 273 -25.01 22.17 -3.06
N VAL A 274 -25.91 21.90 -3.97
CA VAL A 274 -26.04 20.60 -4.64
C VAL A 274 -25.79 20.74 -6.13
N VAL A 275 -24.99 19.84 -6.67
CA VAL A 275 -24.79 19.65 -8.10
C VAL A 275 -25.41 18.32 -8.49
N THR A 276 -26.12 18.32 -9.60
CA THR A 276 -26.70 17.12 -10.20
C THR A 276 -25.78 16.61 -11.29
N LEU A 277 -25.46 15.32 -11.26
CA LEU A 277 -24.69 14.65 -12.29
C LEU A 277 -25.57 13.62 -13.00
N HIS A 278 -25.36 13.48 -14.30
CA HIS A 278 -25.93 12.40 -15.13
C HIS A 278 -24.99 12.10 -16.29
N LEU A 279 -25.30 11.07 -17.07
CA LEU A 279 -24.59 10.84 -18.34
C LEU A 279 -25.38 11.41 -19.51
N SER A 280 -24.70 11.83 -20.58
CA SER A 280 -25.32 12.41 -21.79
C SER A 280 -26.15 11.40 -22.60
N ARG A 281 -25.89 10.10 -22.40
CA ARG A 281 -26.61 8.96 -23.02
C ARG A 281 -26.39 7.70 -22.22
N PRO A 282 -27.16 6.61 -22.44
CA PRO A 282 -26.92 5.35 -21.77
C PRO A 282 -25.54 4.78 -22.12
N PRO A 283 -24.80 4.23 -21.15
CA PRO A 283 -23.62 3.42 -21.43
C PRO A 283 -24.01 2.14 -22.16
N GLU A 284 -23.02 1.46 -22.75
CA GLU A 284 -23.24 0.16 -23.36
C GLU A 284 -23.87 -0.83 -22.36
N PRO A 285 -24.79 -1.73 -22.80
CA PRO A 285 -25.46 -2.68 -21.90
C PRO A 285 -24.46 -3.47 -21.06
N GLY A 286 -24.68 -3.46 -19.74
CA GLY A 286 -23.81 -4.12 -18.77
C GLY A 286 -22.52 -3.36 -18.40
N ARG A 287 -22.22 -2.22 -19.04
CA ARG A 287 -21.10 -1.36 -18.70
C ARG A 287 -21.46 -0.42 -17.55
N LYS A 288 -20.67 -0.46 -16.48
CA LYS A 288 -20.79 0.49 -15.37
C LYS A 288 -19.74 1.60 -15.48
N VAL A 289 -20.18 2.84 -15.34
CA VAL A 289 -19.32 4.02 -15.33
C VAL A 289 -19.25 4.56 -13.91
N ALA A 290 -18.11 4.40 -13.25
CA ALA A 290 -17.88 4.98 -11.93
C ALA A 290 -17.31 6.39 -12.10
N VAL A 291 -18.05 7.38 -11.64
CA VAL A 291 -17.63 8.78 -11.60
C VAL A 291 -17.15 9.11 -10.21
N VAL A 292 -15.95 9.66 -10.11
CA VAL A 292 -15.32 10.13 -8.87
C VAL A 292 -15.13 11.63 -8.96
N LEU A 293 -15.58 12.34 -7.94
CA LEU A 293 -15.39 13.77 -7.78
C LEU A 293 -14.27 14.02 -6.79
N ASP A 294 -13.25 14.75 -7.23
CA ASP A 294 -12.12 15.15 -6.40
C ASP A 294 -11.83 16.64 -6.57
N ARG A 295 -11.30 17.28 -5.52
CA ARG A 295 -10.86 18.67 -5.62
C ARG A 295 -9.61 18.76 -6.50
N ALA A 296 -9.70 19.53 -7.57
CA ALA A 296 -8.57 19.80 -8.47
C ALA A 296 -7.70 20.95 -7.96
N SER A 297 -8.33 22.04 -7.46
CA SER A 297 -7.64 23.23 -6.96
C SER A 297 -8.59 24.10 -6.12
N GLY A 298 -8.07 25.16 -5.51
CA GLY A 298 -8.85 26.19 -4.80
C GLY A 298 -8.89 26.00 -3.28
N ASP A 299 -9.77 26.77 -2.62
CA ASP A 299 -9.79 26.91 -1.18
C ASP A 299 -10.28 25.65 -0.44
N ALA A 300 -9.62 25.30 0.66
CA ALA A 300 -9.92 24.13 1.45
C ALA A 300 -11.20 24.26 2.30
N SER A 301 -11.71 25.46 2.47
CA SER A 301 -12.96 25.73 3.19
C SER A 301 -14.21 25.31 2.42
N ILE A 302 -14.10 25.03 1.12
CA ILE A 302 -15.17 24.50 0.28
C ILE A 302 -14.96 22.99 0.16
N ARG A 303 -15.88 22.17 0.68
CA ARG A 303 -15.70 20.71 0.77
C ARG A 303 -16.82 19.96 0.04
N LEU A 304 -16.45 18.85 -0.58
CA LEU A 304 -17.42 17.86 -1.05
C LEU A 304 -17.77 16.95 0.14
N VAL A 305 -19.04 16.91 0.54
CA VAL A 305 -19.49 16.15 1.73
C VAL A 305 -20.34 14.93 1.39
N GLU A 306 -20.89 14.86 0.17
CA GLU A 306 -21.67 13.72 -0.31
C GLU A 306 -21.51 13.58 -1.83
N GLY A 307 -21.59 12.35 -2.37
CA GLY A 307 -21.49 12.12 -3.82
C GLY A 307 -20.06 11.98 -4.33
N MET A 308 -19.08 11.63 -3.49
CA MET A 308 -17.67 11.48 -3.92
C MET A 308 -17.47 10.42 -5.00
N ARG A 309 -18.29 9.37 -5.00
CA ARG A 309 -18.25 8.29 -5.99
C ARG A 309 -19.64 7.83 -6.32
N LEU A 310 -20.02 7.96 -7.59
CA LEU A 310 -21.33 7.64 -8.14
C LEU A 310 -21.16 6.63 -9.27
N VAL A 311 -21.98 5.57 -9.28
CA VAL A 311 -21.89 4.52 -10.29
C VAL A 311 -23.11 4.60 -11.19
N PHE A 312 -22.87 4.81 -12.48
CA PHE A 312 -23.89 4.88 -13.52
C PHE A 312 -23.92 3.57 -14.31
N ASP A 313 -25.13 3.17 -14.71
CA ASP A 313 -25.37 2.05 -15.63
C ASP A 313 -26.55 2.37 -16.57
N ASP A 314 -26.98 1.40 -17.35
CA ASP A 314 -28.09 1.55 -18.30
C ASP A 314 -29.45 1.83 -17.63
N GLY A 315 -29.60 1.52 -16.34
CA GLY A 315 -30.83 1.73 -15.57
C GLY A 315 -30.90 3.06 -14.81
N ASN A 316 -29.78 3.78 -14.68
CA ASN A 316 -29.74 5.02 -13.89
C ASN A 316 -28.99 6.20 -14.56
N TRP A 317 -28.50 6.05 -15.78
CA TRP A 317 -27.69 7.06 -16.49
C TRP A 317 -28.34 8.45 -16.57
N ASN A 318 -29.67 8.52 -16.65
CA ASN A 318 -30.48 9.73 -16.77
C ASN A 318 -31.15 10.16 -15.46
N LYS A 319 -30.88 9.44 -14.36
CA LYS A 319 -31.40 9.83 -13.04
C LYS A 319 -30.48 10.88 -12.40
N PRO A 320 -31.02 11.77 -11.53
CA PRO A 320 -30.21 12.72 -10.81
C PRO A 320 -29.29 12.03 -9.79
N ALA A 321 -28.00 12.08 -10.04
CA ALA A 321 -26.98 11.73 -9.06
C ALA A 321 -26.51 13.01 -8.37
N LEU A 322 -26.59 13.08 -7.05
CA LEU A 322 -26.44 14.31 -6.29
C LEU A 322 -25.08 14.36 -5.60
N ALA A 323 -24.34 15.45 -5.84
CA ALA A 323 -23.12 15.78 -5.12
C ALA A 323 -23.34 17.04 -4.27
N VAL A 324 -22.98 16.99 -2.98
CA VAL A 324 -23.18 18.09 -2.04
C VAL A 324 -21.86 18.71 -1.66
N PHE A 325 -21.78 20.02 -1.84
CA PHE A 325 -20.65 20.85 -1.43
C PHE A 325 -21.03 21.68 -0.22
N GLN A 326 -20.14 21.81 0.75
CA GLN A 326 -20.35 22.57 1.98
C GLN A 326 -19.22 23.58 2.16
N ILE A 327 -19.57 24.79 2.57
CA ILE A 327 -18.63 25.84 2.95
C ILE A 327 -18.32 25.74 4.44
N ASP A 328 -17.07 26.00 4.85
CA ASP A 328 -16.72 26.10 6.27
C ASP A 328 -17.49 27.27 6.90
N PRO A 329 -18.16 27.12 8.06
CA PRO A 329 -18.96 28.17 8.68
C PRO A 329 -18.16 29.42 9.07
N THR A 330 -16.83 29.32 9.11
CA THR A 330 -15.93 30.44 9.40
C THR A 330 -15.56 31.27 8.16
N LEU A 331 -15.82 30.76 6.95
CA LEU A 331 -15.52 31.46 5.70
C LEU A 331 -16.49 32.63 5.50
N LYS A 332 -15.94 33.82 5.36
CA LYS A 332 -16.68 35.10 5.17
C LYS A 332 -16.37 35.81 3.86
N THR A 333 -15.35 35.35 3.15
CA THR A 333 -14.83 35.93 1.92
C THR A 333 -15.32 35.15 0.70
N GLU A 334 -15.25 35.79 -0.45
CA GLU A 334 -15.45 35.12 -1.74
C GLU A 334 -14.21 34.29 -2.05
N GLU A 335 -14.39 32.98 -2.10
CA GLU A 335 -13.36 32.00 -2.42
C GLU A 335 -13.90 31.01 -3.43
N GLN A 336 -13.00 30.36 -4.17
CA GLN A 336 -13.39 29.38 -5.17
C GLN A 336 -12.62 28.07 -5.02
N ALA A 337 -13.27 26.98 -5.37
CA ALA A 337 -12.66 25.67 -5.51
C ALA A 337 -13.13 25.01 -6.81
N VAL A 338 -12.21 24.34 -7.50
CA VAL A 338 -12.51 23.57 -8.71
C VAL A 338 -12.49 22.10 -8.34
N PHE A 339 -13.60 21.44 -8.61
CA PHE A 339 -13.71 19.99 -8.49
C PHE A 339 -13.73 19.38 -9.89
N ARG A 340 -13.22 18.15 -9.98
CA ARG A 340 -13.16 17.42 -11.26
C ARG A 340 -13.85 16.08 -11.11
N ALA A 341 -14.89 15.87 -11.93
CA ALA A 341 -15.52 14.58 -12.10
C ALA A 341 -14.75 13.78 -13.14
N THR A 342 -14.21 12.66 -12.73
CA THR A 342 -13.43 11.76 -13.57
C THR A 342 -14.05 10.37 -13.57
N SER A 343 -13.92 9.64 -14.67
CA SER A 343 -14.28 8.23 -14.72
C SER A 343 -13.13 7.42 -15.28
N GLY A 344 -13.12 6.12 -14.99
CA GLY A 344 -12.12 5.21 -15.53
C GLY A 344 -12.51 3.77 -15.30
N ASN A 345 -12.09 2.89 -16.20
CA ASN A 345 -12.30 1.46 -16.02
C ASN A 345 -11.17 0.86 -15.18
N VAL A 346 -11.25 1.04 -13.86
CA VAL A 346 -10.26 0.54 -12.90
C VAL A 346 -10.03 -0.96 -13.07
N ARG A 347 -11.11 -1.75 -13.27
CA ARG A 347 -10.99 -3.21 -13.43
C ARG A 347 -10.21 -3.58 -14.68
N LEU A 348 -10.50 -2.94 -15.82
CA LEU A 348 -9.76 -3.15 -17.08
C LEU A 348 -8.29 -2.78 -16.90
N ALA A 349 -8.01 -1.61 -16.34
CA ALA A 349 -6.66 -1.12 -16.13
C ALA A 349 -5.80 -2.12 -15.34
N TRP A 350 -6.33 -2.62 -14.23
CA TRP A 350 -5.62 -3.59 -13.41
C TRP A 350 -5.56 -4.98 -14.04
N SER A 351 -6.60 -5.44 -14.75
CA SER A 351 -6.54 -6.71 -15.51
C SER A 351 -5.43 -6.66 -16.55
N VAL A 352 -5.36 -5.59 -17.36
CA VAL A 352 -4.28 -5.41 -18.35
C VAL A 352 -2.92 -5.37 -17.68
N THR A 353 -2.76 -4.64 -16.58
CA THR A 353 -1.51 -4.55 -15.83
C THR A 353 -1.05 -5.93 -15.33
N PHE A 354 -1.96 -6.75 -14.81
CA PHE A 354 -1.63 -8.11 -14.37
C PHE A 354 -1.34 -9.07 -15.55
N PHE A 355 -1.98 -8.88 -16.71
CA PHE A 355 -1.58 -9.62 -17.92
C PHE A 355 -0.18 -9.23 -18.41
N VAL A 356 0.19 -7.95 -18.33
CA VAL A 356 1.57 -7.51 -18.63
C VAL A 356 2.57 -8.16 -17.65
N LEU A 357 2.25 -8.21 -16.36
CA LEU A 357 3.06 -8.92 -15.37
C LEU A 357 3.19 -10.41 -15.69
N ALA A 358 2.08 -11.07 -16.04
CA ALA A 358 2.08 -12.48 -16.45
C ALA A 358 2.98 -12.70 -17.67
N ALA A 359 2.89 -11.84 -18.68
CA ALA A 359 3.72 -11.90 -19.88
C ALA A 359 5.22 -11.75 -19.54
N ILE A 360 5.58 -10.82 -18.65
CA ILE A 360 6.96 -10.65 -18.15
C ILE A 360 7.45 -11.96 -17.51
N PHE A 361 6.61 -12.61 -16.67
CA PHE A 361 6.99 -13.85 -16.00
C PHE A 361 7.09 -15.06 -16.92
N ILE A 362 6.21 -15.18 -17.90
CA ILE A 362 6.29 -16.23 -18.93
C ILE A 362 7.54 -16.00 -19.78
N THR A 363 7.84 -14.76 -20.14
CA THR A 363 9.09 -14.43 -20.84
C THR A 363 10.33 -14.78 -19.99
N ALA A 364 10.32 -14.45 -18.69
CA ALA A 364 11.40 -14.81 -17.78
C ALA A 364 11.54 -16.34 -17.63
N PHE A 365 10.42 -17.06 -17.55
CA PHE A 365 10.39 -18.53 -17.54
C PHE A 365 11.07 -19.10 -18.81
N VAL A 366 10.63 -18.66 -20.00
CA VAL A 366 11.19 -19.13 -21.28
C VAL A 366 12.68 -18.80 -21.35
N TYR A 367 13.07 -17.56 -21.02
CA TYR A 367 14.46 -17.13 -21.02
C TYR A 367 15.32 -17.98 -20.07
N HIS A 368 14.88 -18.17 -18.82
CA HIS A 368 15.64 -18.93 -17.84
C HIS A 368 15.65 -20.43 -18.13
N TYR A 369 14.60 -20.97 -18.77
CA TYR A 369 14.58 -22.36 -19.22
C TYR A 369 15.74 -22.68 -20.16
N PHE A 370 16.09 -21.76 -21.06
CA PHE A 370 17.18 -21.96 -22.04
C PHE A 370 18.54 -21.48 -21.54
N ILE A 371 18.61 -20.40 -20.76
CA ILE A 371 19.88 -19.72 -20.43
C ILE A 371 20.50 -20.19 -19.12
N LEU A 372 19.69 -20.65 -18.15
CA LEU A 372 20.26 -21.08 -16.87
C LEU A 372 21.19 -22.29 -17.06
N PRO A 373 22.43 -22.23 -16.54
CA PRO A 373 23.37 -23.35 -16.62
C PRO A 373 22.86 -24.56 -15.82
N TYR A 374 23.54 -25.69 -16.02
CA TYR A 374 23.33 -26.95 -15.29
C TYR A 374 24.55 -27.22 -14.42
N PRO A 375 24.71 -26.57 -13.25
CA PRO A 375 25.85 -26.83 -12.39
C PRO A 375 25.87 -28.29 -11.91
N ALA A 376 26.99 -28.95 -11.98
CA ALA A 376 27.13 -30.35 -11.51
C ALA A 376 26.79 -30.50 -9.99
N ALA A 377 26.98 -29.41 -9.22
CA ALA A 377 26.63 -29.37 -7.80
C ALA A 377 25.11 -29.24 -7.55
N ASP A 378 24.29 -28.91 -8.58
CA ASP A 378 22.84 -28.81 -8.47
C ASP A 378 22.17 -30.17 -8.64
N ALA A 379 22.46 -31.08 -7.71
CA ALA A 379 21.85 -32.41 -7.64
C ALA A 379 20.98 -32.52 -6.39
N PRO A 380 19.87 -33.28 -6.47
CA PRO A 380 19.10 -33.62 -5.28
C PRO A 380 20.01 -34.32 -4.27
N ARG A 381 19.94 -33.96 -3.00
CA ARG A 381 20.68 -34.68 -1.95
C ARG A 381 20.06 -36.06 -1.75
N SER A 382 20.50 -37.02 -2.56
CA SER A 382 20.11 -38.42 -2.41
C SER A 382 20.88 -39.04 -1.23
N GLY A 383 20.17 -39.57 -0.21
CA GLY A 383 20.72 -40.54 0.70
C GLY A 383 20.89 -40.19 2.18
N GLY A 384 20.33 -39.09 2.65
CA GLY A 384 20.17 -38.89 4.10
C GLY A 384 18.86 -39.52 4.59
N THR A 385 18.89 -40.45 5.55
CA THR A 385 17.67 -40.92 6.19
C THR A 385 16.88 -39.73 6.71
N SER A 386 15.59 -39.61 6.35
CA SER A 386 14.70 -38.47 6.71
C SER A 386 14.79 -38.04 8.17
N GLY A 387 15.04 -39.00 9.07
CA GLY A 387 15.19 -38.73 10.51
C GLY A 387 16.46 -37.95 10.89
N ARG A 388 17.58 -38.20 10.20
CA ARG A 388 18.85 -37.50 10.48
C ARG A 388 18.78 -36.04 10.05
N PHE A 389 18.08 -35.78 8.96
CA PHE A 389 17.85 -34.42 8.44
C PHE A 389 16.96 -33.58 9.36
N LEU A 390 15.83 -34.14 9.84
CA LEU A 390 14.95 -33.46 10.80
C LEU A 390 15.69 -33.18 12.13
N THR A 391 16.49 -34.12 12.61
CA THR A 391 17.30 -33.92 13.83
C THR A 391 18.30 -32.76 13.63
N GLU A 392 18.96 -32.70 12.48
CA GLU A 392 19.90 -31.62 12.17
C GLU A 392 19.20 -30.27 12.01
N PHE A 393 18.04 -30.25 11.39
CA PHE A 393 17.19 -29.07 11.26
C PHE A 393 16.79 -28.51 12.64
N PHE A 394 16.26 -29.33 13.54
CA PHE A 394 15.91 -28.91 14.90
C PHE A 394 17.14 -28.49 15.72
N ARG A 395 18.29 -29.12 15.51
CA ARG A 395 19.56 -28.74 16.14
C ARG A 395 19.97 -27.30 15.72
N VAL A 396 19.80 -26.94 14.46
CA VAL A 396 20.10 -25.59 13.96
C VAL A 396 19.19 -24.56 14.63
N PHE A 397 17.89 -24.84 14.75
CA PHE A 397 16.96 -23.99 15.48
C PHE A 397 17.34 -23.83 16.95
N ALA A 398 17.62 -24.94 17.63
CA ALA A 398 18.04 -24.94 19.04
C ALA A 398 19.34 -24.12 19.22
N ALA A 399 20.31 -24.26 18.31
CA ALA A 399 21.55 -23.48 18.31
C ALA A 399 21.32 -21.99 18.15
N PHE A 400 20.32 -21.57 17.35
CA PHE A 400 19.94 -20.16 17.22
C PHE A 400 19.41 -19.60 18.55
N PHE A 401 18.46 -20.30 19.17
CA PHE A 401 17.85 -19.84 20.43
C PHE A 401 18.78 -19.99 21.66
N ALA A 402 19.83 -20.79 21.55
CA ALA A 402 20.86 -20.91 22.58
C ALA A 402 21.89 -19.76 22.55
N LYS A 403 21.85 -18.87 21.53
CA LYS A 403 22.79 -17.76 21.43
C LYS A 403 22.65 -16.79 22.60
N LYS A 404 23.76 -16.25 23.04
CA LYS A 404 23.81 -15.25 24.12
C LYS A 404 22.96 -14.03 23.77
N ARG A 405 22.05 -13.63 24.67
CA ARG A 405 21.16 -12.48 24.49
C ARG A 405 20.17 -12.59 23.33
N ILE A 406 19.83 -13.79 22.91
CA ILE A 406 18.94 -14.03 21.78
C ILE A 406 17.57 -13.35 21.96
N VAL A 407 17.05 -13.28 23.19
CA VAL A 407 15.77 -12.63 23.49
C VAL A 407 15.79 -11.15 23.10
N VAL A 408 16.87 -10.43 23.46
CA VAL A 408 17.03 -9.01 23.07
C VAL A 408 17.19 -8.88 21.56
N ALA A 409 17.91 -9.78 20.93
CA ALA A 409 18.09 -9.79 19.49
C ALA A 409 16.77 -10.04 18.76
N VAL A 410 15.98 -11.03 19.16
CA VAL A 410 14.64 -11.30 18.58
C VAL A 410 13.68 -10.15 18.85
N ALA A 411 13.69 -9.58 20.06
CA ALA A 411 12.90 -8.40 20.37
C ALA A 411 13.26 -7.20 19.45
N PHE A 412 14.55 -6.99 19.18
CA PHE A 412 15.00 -5.98 18.23
C PHE A 412 14.49 -6.28 16.81
N LEU A 413 14.60 -7.54 16.34
CA LEU A 413 14.12 -7.94 15.02
C LEU A 413 12.61 -7.70 14.85
N LEU A 414 11.82 -7.88 15.91
CA LEU A 414 10.37 -7.68 15.86
C LEU A 414 9.95 -6.21 16.01
N LEU A 415 10.66 -5.44 16.86
CA LEU A 415 10.22 -4.12 17.29
C LEU A 415 10.89 -2.96 16.55
N TYR A 416 12.06 -3.17 15.93
CA TYR A 416 12.76 -2.13 15.19
C TYR A 416 11.90 -1.51 14.08
N ARG A 417 11.13 -2.35 13.39
CA ARG A 417 10.27 -1.95 12.28
C ARG A 417 8.80 -1.85 12.66
N LEU A 418 8.47 -1.78 13.94
CA LEU A 418 7.09 -1.75 14.42
C LEU A 418 6.28 -0.57 13.86
N ALA A 419 6.87 0.61 13.85
CA ALA A 419 6.28 1.82 13.29
C ALA A 419 6.14 1.71 11.76
N GLU A 420 7.22 1.31 11.09
CA GLU A 420 7.27 1.16 9.63
C GLU A 420 6.27 0.11 9.13
N ALA A 421 6.10 -1.00 9.84
CA ALA A 421 5.17 -2.06 9.45
C ALA A 421 3.72 -1.55 9.31
N GLN A 422 3.33 -0.61 10.18
CA GLN A 422 2.02 0.04 10.15
C GLN A 422 1.98 1.12 9.05
N LEU A 423 3.04 1.93 8.95
CA LEU A 423 3.16 3.01 7.99
C LEU A 423 3.05 2.50 6.54
N VAL A 424 3.84 1.51 6.16
CA VAL A 424 3.91 0.97 4.79
C VAL A 424 2.55 0.48 4.28
N LYS A 425 1.68 -0.04 5.15
CA LYS A 425 0.33 -0.48 4.76
C LYS A 425 -0.60 0.67 4.40
N LEU A 426 -0.38 1.83 4.98
CA LEU A 426 -1.29 2.97 4.83
C LEU A 426 -0.75 4.12 3.99
N ILE A 427 0.51 4.09 3.57
CA ILE A 427 1.07 5.12 2.68
C ILE A 427 0.26 5.22 1.39
N SER A 428 0.08 4.12 0.66
CA SER A 428 -0.67 4.14 -0.61
C SER A 428 -2.15 4.49 -0.42
N PRO A 429 -2.88 3.92 0.56
CA PRO A 429 -4.21 4.40 0.91
C PRO A 429 -4.26 5.91 1.23
N PHE A 430 -3.35 6.43 2.05
CA PHE A 430 -3.27 7.85 2.39
C PHE A 430 -3.05 8.75 1.17
N LEU A 431 -2.17 8.34 0.26
CA LEU A 431 -1.92 9.09 -0.97
C LEU A 431 -3.12 9.10 -1.91
N LEU A 432 -3.92 8.01 -1.93
CA LEU A 432 -5.07 7.82 -2.83
C LEU A 432 -6.38 8.37 -2.27
N ASP A 433 -6.58 8.30 -0.95
CA ASP A 433 -7.83 8.73 -0.32
C ASP A 433 -8.08 10.21 -0.55
N ALA A 434 -9.36 10.54 -0.71
CA ALA A 434 -9.80 11.92 -0.89
C ALA A 434 -9.33 12.80 0.28
N ARG A 435 -9.10 14.07 -0.01
CA ARG A 435 -8.64 15.05 1.01
C ARG A 435 -9.65 15.21 2.14
N GLU A 436 -10.91 15.12 1.82
CA GLU A 436 -12.04 15.15 2.76
C GLU A 436 -12.02 13.96 3.74
N ALA A 437 -11.49 12.82 3.31
CA ALA A 437 -11.25 11.64 4.15
C ALA A 437 -9.89 11.71 4.89
N GLY A 438 -9.18 12.83 4.78
CA GLY A 438 -7.87 13.05 5.42
C GLY A 438 -6.69 12.55 4.59
N GLY A 439 -6.89 12.08 3.36
CA GLY A 439 -5.84 11.68 2.42
C GLY A 439 -5.29 12.83 1.57
N LEU A 440 -4.56 12.52 0.50
CA LEU A 440 -3.99 13.51 -0.43
C LEU A 440 -4.67 13.59 -1.80
N GLY A 441 -5.59 12.68 -2.13
CA GLY A 441 -6.36 12.67 -3.38
C GLY A 441 -5.49 12.50 -4.63
N LEU A 442 -4.39 11.74 -4.58
CA LEU A 442 -3.55 11.53 -5.76
C LEU A 442 -4.18 10.48 -6.69
N THR A 443 -3.99 10.67 -7.98
CA THR A 443 -4.32 9.64 -8.98
C THR A 443 -3.36 8.45 -8.88
N THR A 444 -3.79 7.29 -9.35
CA THR A 444 -2.97 6.06 -9.40
C THR A 444 -1.61 6.31 -10.05
N ALA A 445 -1.57 7.03 -11.19
CA ALA A 445 -0.33 7.36 -11.88
C ALA A 445 0.59 8.25 -11.02
N ARG A 446 0.05 9.26 -10.33
CA ARG A 446 0.83 10.13 -9.43
C ARG A 446 1.40 9.36 -8.24
N VAL A 447 0.67 8.40 -7.69
CA VAL A 447 1.19 7.50 -6.63
C VAL A 447 2.35 6.66 -7.17
N GLY A 448 2.23 6.09 -8.37
CA GLY A 448 3.31 5.36 -9.03
C GLY A 448 4.57 6.21 -9.24
N ILE A 449 4.42 7.48 -9.62
CA ILE A 449 5.54 8.42 -9.78
C ILE A 449 6.16 8.77 -8.41
N ALA A 450 5.36 9.23 -7.45
CA ALA A 450 5.86 9.71 -6.17
C ALA A 450 6.49 8.59 -5.34
N TYR A 451 5.74 7.50 -5.11
CA TYR A 451 6.15 6.42 -4.23
C TYR A 451 7.00 5.37 -4.96
N GLY A 452 6.54 4.93 -6.14
CA GLY A 452 7.20 3.87 -6.90
C GLY A 452 8.46 4.30 -7.66
N THR A 453 8.56 5.55 -8.10
CA THR A 453 9.72 6.03 -8.85
C THR A 453 10.65 6.86 -7.98
N PHE A 454 10.24 8.06 -7.55
CA PHE A 454 11.09 8.92 -6.72
C PHE A 454 11.38 8.29 -5.36
N GLY A 455 10.39 7.66 -4.73
CA GLY A 455 10.56 6.99 -3.45
C GLY A 455 11.57 5.85 -3.54
N VAL A 456 11.44 4.93 -4.50
CA VAL A 456 12.37 3.80 -4.64
C VAL A 456 13.78 4.27 -5.01
N ALA A 457 13.94 5.29 -5.86
CA ALA A 457 15.24 5.86 -6.17
C ALA A 457 15.92 6.44 -4.91
N ALA A 458 15.16 7.18 -4.09
CA ALA A 458 15.64 7.73 -2.83
C ALA A 458 16.01 6.62 -1.81
N LEU A 459 15.19 5.57 -1.70
CA LEU A 459 15.47 4.37 -0.91
C LEU A 459 16.82 3.74 -1.29
N MET A 460 17.10 3.65 -2.60
CA MET A 460 18.39 3.15 -3.09
C MET A 460 19.54 4.03 -2.63
N GLY A 461 19.41 5.35 -2.79
CA GLY A 461 20.40 6.33 -2.34
C GLY A 461 20.70 6.21 -0.85
N GLY A 462 19.64 6.12 -0.03
CA GLY A 462 19.74 5.94 1.42
C GLY A 462 20.47 4.64 1.79
N GLY A 463 20.10 3.52 1.16
CA GLY A 463 20.75 2.23 1.40
C GLY A 463 22.24 2.19 1.02
N LEU A 464 22.61 2.81 -0.12
CA LEU A 464 24.00 2.90 -0.56
C LEU A 464 24.82 3.78 0.40
N LEU A 465 24.29 4.95 0.77
CA LEU A 465 24.96 5.82 1.74
C LEU A 465 25.10 5.15 3.10
N GLY A 466 24.05 4.45 3.58
CA GLY A 466 24.08 3.69 4.82
C GLY A 466 25.19 2.64 4.84
N GLY A 467 25.31 1.84 3.78
CA GLY A 467 26.40 0.87 3.63
C GLY A 467 27.79 1.52 3.63
N TYR A 468 27.92 2.62 2.91
CA TYR A 468 29.18 3.36 2.83
C TYR A 468 29.62 3.90 4.19
N VAL A 469 28.77 4.59 4.93
CA VAL A 469 29.14 5.21 6.21
C VAL A 469 29.45 4.17 7.29
N ILE A 470 28.69 3.04 7.32
CA ILE A 470 28.97 1.94 8.25
C ILE A 470 30.35 1.29 7.92
N SER A 471 30.67 1.11 6.64
CA SER A 471 31.95 0.54 6.23
C SER A 471 33.15 1.39 6.69
N ARG A 472 32.94 2.70 6.90
CA ARG A 472 33.99 3.63 7.40
C ARG A 472 34.10 3.66 8.91
N GLN A 473 32.98 3.68 9.62
CA GLN A 473 32.95 4.02 11.05
C GLN A 473 32.36 2.91 11.93
N GLY A 474 31.84 1.84 11.33
CA GLY A 474 31.26 0.70 12.01
C GLY A 474 29.79 0.86 12.37
N LEU A 475 29.11 -0.29 12.59
CA LEU A 475 27.68 -0.34 12.89
C LEU A 475 27.32 0.34 14.22
N LYS A 476 28.16 0.17 15.26
CA LYS A 476 27.90 0.71 16.59
C LYS A 476 27.75 2.24 16.60
N PHE A 477 28.58 2.94 15.83
CA PHE A 477 28.53 4.40 15.70
C PHE A 477 27.27 4.86 14.96
N TRP A 478 26.93 4.20 13.86
CA TRP A 478 25.81 4.62 13.00
C TRP A 478 24.44 4.09 13.43
N LEU A 479 24.36 3.15 14.36
CA LEU A 479 23.10 2.57 14.79
C LEU A 479 22.07 3.63 15.23
N TRP A 480 22.46 4.53 16.13
CA TRP A 480 21.55 5.56 16.65
C TRP A 480 21.15 6.61 15.60
N PRO A 481 22.06 7.22 14.83
CA PRO A 481 21.69 8.10 13.73
C PRO A 481 20.71 7.42 12.75
N MET A 482 20.94 6.15 12.43
CA MET A 482 20.09 5.39 11.52
C MET A 482 18.70 5.09 12.11
N ILE A 483 18.62 4.77 13.40
CA ILE A 483 17.34 4.61 14.12
C ILE A 483 16.54 5.92 14.10
N ILE A 484 17.18 7.05 14.33
CA ILE A 484 16.52 8.35 14.31
C ILE A 484 16.02 8.66 12.90
N ILE A 485 16.85 8.48 11.89
CA ILE A 485 16.54 8.85 10.51
C ILE A 485 15.41 7.97 9.94
N ILE A 486 15.39 6.66 10.18
CA ILE A 486 14.30 5.79 9.70
C ILE A 486 12.94 6.18 10.32
N ASN A 487 12.95 6.64 11.56
CA ASN A 487 11.76 7.06 12.27
C ASN A 487 11.26 8.47 11.87
N LEU A 488 12.06 9.25 11.13
CA LEU A 488 11.59 10.53 10.56
C LEU A 488 10.45 10.36 9.57
N GLY A 489 10.29 9.17 8.97
CA GLY A 489 9.18 8.87 8.06
C GLY A 489 7.80 9.15 8.66
N GLY A 490 7.59 8.81 9.92
CA GLY A 490 6.35 9.14 10.65
C GLY A 490 6.06 10.64 10.71
N TRP A 491 7.09 11.47 10.91
CA TRP A 491 6.95 12.93 10.92
C TRP A 491 6.62 13.49 9.54
N VAL A 492 7.18 12.93 8.48
CA VAL A 492 6.88 13.35 7.11
C VAL A 492 5.40 13.12 6.79
N TYR A 493 4.86 11.93 7.10
CA TYR A 493 3.44 11.66 6.85
C TYR A 493 2.51 12.41 7.80
N LEU A 494 2.93 12.67 9.03
CA LEU A 494 2.21 13.57 9.93
C LEU A 494 2.10 14.97 9.34
N PHE A 495 3.22 15.54 8.85
CA PHE A 495 3.24 16.81 8.15
C PHE A 495 2.29 16.80 6.94
N LEU A 496 2.36 15.79 6.08
CA LEU A 496 1.49 15.67 4.92
C LEU A 496 0.00 15.56 5.30
N ALA A 497 -0.33 14.89 6.41
CA ALA A 497 -1.71 14.74 6.87
C ALA A 497 -2.30 16.03 7.47
N TYR A 498 -1.47 16.87 8.08
CA TYR A 498 -1.93 18.15 8.63
C TYR A 498 -1.96 19.27 7.59
N VAL A 499 -0.93 19.37 6.74
CA VAL A 499 -0.80 20.45 5.76
C VAL A 499 -1.56 20.17 4.48
N GLN A 500 -1.71 18.89 4.11
CA GLN A 500 -2.38 18.45 2.86
C GLN A 500 -1.96 19.28 1.64
N PRO A 501 -0.65 19.36 1.32
CA PRO A 501 -0.16 20.26 0.27
C PRO A 501 -0.75 19.89 -1.08
N GLN A 502 -1.04 20.90 -1.91
CA GLN A 502 -1.51 20.69 -3.29
C GLN A 502 -0.35 20.50 -4.28
N SER A 503 0.84 20.97 -3.93
CA SER A 503 2.04 20.89 -4.76
C SER A 503 2.53 19.45 -4.89
N PHE A 504 2.36 18.84 -6.06
CA PHE A 504 2.84 17.49 -6.33
C PHE A 504 4.36 17.33 -6.18
N PRO A 505 5.22 18.28 -6.61
CA PRO A 505 6.66 18.23 -6.34
C PRO A 505 6.99 18.18 -4.84
N LEU A 506 6.26 18.91 -4.00
CA LEU A 506 6.45 18.88 -2.54
C LEU A 506 6.09 17.50 -1.96
N ILE A 507 5.00 16.90 -2.44
CA ILE A 507 4.62 15.53 -2.05
C ILE A 507 5.70 14.53 -2.48
N CYS A 508 6.21 14.62 -3.71
CA CYS A 508 7.31 13.78 -4.18
C CYS A 508 8.58 13.94 -3.32
N ALA A 509 8.95 15.18 -2.96
CA ALA A 509 10.10 15.45 -2.11
C ALA A 509 9.93 14.87 -0.70
N ALA A 510 8.74 15.00 -0.12
CA ALA A 510 8.40 14.44 1.18
C ALA A 510 8.49 12.90 1.18
N VAL A 511 7.89 12.24 0.19
CA VAL A 511 7.96 10.77 0.01
C VAL A 511 9.40 10.32 -0.24
N ALA A 512 10.17 11.05 -1.06
CA ALA A 512 11.57 10.74 -1.31
C ALA A 512 12.43 10.86 -0.03
N LEU A 513 12.19 11.87 0.80
CA LEU A 513 12.89 12.06 2.08
C LEU A 513 12.62 10.90 3.03
N GLU A 514 11.37 10.49 3.18
CA GLU A 514 10.98 9.34 4.00
C GLU A 514 11.63 8.04 3.49
N GLN A 515 11.52 7.76 2.19
CA GLN A 515 12.08 6.55 1.59
C GLN A 515 13.61 6.52 1.65
N PHE A 516 14.28 7.67 1.53
CA PHE A 516 15.72 7.78 1.76
C PHE A 516 16.06 7.39 3.20
N GLY A 517 15.34 7.95 4.17
CA GLY A 517 15.50 7.64 5.60
C GLY A 517 15.29 6.16 5.88
N TYR A 518 14.27 5.58 5.26
CA TYR A 518 14.01 4.14 5.33
C TYR A 518 15.17 3.31 4.79
N GLY A 519 15.65 3.60 3.58
CA GLY A 519 16.79 2.87 2.99
C GLY A 519 18.06 2.98 3.83
N PHE A 520 18.32 4.17 4.37
CA PHE A 520 19.49 4.45 5.21
C PHE A 520 19.43 3.67 6.54
N GLY A 521 18.31 3.74 7.26
CA GLY A 521 18.15 3.08 8.56
C GLY A 521 18.00 1.55 8.43
N PHE A 522 17.39 1.07 7.37
CA PHE A 522 17.25 -0.37 7.10
C PHE A 522 18.61 -1.07 6.94
N THR A 523 19.65 -0.33 6.51
CA THR A 523 21.00 -0.88 6.38
C THR A 523 21.56 -1.34 7.74
N ALA A 524 21.34 -0.58 8.83
CA ALA A 524 21.74 -0.99 10.17
C ALA A 524 21.05 -2.28 10.61
N TYR A 525 19.76 -2.39 10.32
CA TYR A 525 18.96 -3.58 10.64
C TYR A 525 19.48 -4.84 9.91
N MET A 526 19.77 -4.71 8.61
CA MET A 526 20.33 -5.81 7.80
C MET A 526 21.69 -6.26 8.33
N LEU A 527 22.57 -5.33 8.68
CA LEU A 527 23.88 -5.66 9.21
C LEU A 527 23.80 -6.30 10.60
N TYR A 528 22.84 -5.86 11.43
CA TYR A 528 22.60 -6.51 12.73
C TYR A 528 22.09 -7.95 12.55
N MET A 529 21.24 -8.24 11.56
CA MET A 529 20.85 -9.63 11.24
C MET A 529 22.05 -10.49 10.84
N ILE A 530 22.99 -9.93 10.07
CA ILE A 530 24.23 -10.63 9.72
C ILE A 530 25.06 -10.92 10.96
N LEU A 531 25.18 -9.97 11.89
CA LEU A 531 25.89 -10.14 13.16
C LEU A 531 25.30 -11.26 14.00
N ILE A 532 23.97 -11.30 14.17
CA ILE A 532 23.30 -12.36 14.93
C ILE A 532 23.46 -13.73 14.26
N ALA A 533 23.48 -13.75 12.93
CA ALA A 533 23.58 -14.98 12.17
C ALA A 533 24.98 -15.64 12.23
N GLU A 534 26.03 -14.92 12.65
CA GLU A 534 27.40 -15.44 12.68
C GLU A 534 27.51 -16.76 13.45
N GLY A 535 28.39 -17.65 12.97
CA GLY A 535 28.65 -18.99 13.51
C GLY A 535 28.52 -20.10 12.48
N GLU A 536 28.55 -21.36 12.93
CA GLU A 536 28.56 -22.55 12.08
C GLU A 536 27.37 -22.65 11.13
N HIS A 537 26.17 -22.21 11.57
CA HIS A 537 24.93 -22.27 10.80
C HIS A 537 24.49 -20.89 10.24
N LYS A 538 25.44 -20.05 9.81
CA LYS A 538 25.21 -18.65 9.42
C LYS A 538 24.03 -18.45 8.46
N THR A 539 23.94 -19.24 7.40
CA THR A 539 22.88 -19.12 6.38
C THR A 539 21.49 -19.42 6.96
N ALA A 540 21.36 -20.49 7.73
CA ALA A 540 20.10 -20.88 8.35
C ALA A 540 19.67 -19.88 9.45
N HIS A 541 20.63 -19.41 10.25
CA HIS A 541 20.36 -18.38 11.26
C HIS A 541 19.95 -17.04 10.62
N TYR A 542 20.55 -16.67 9.48
CA TYR A 542 20.13 -15.48 8.74
C TYR A 542 18.71 -15.63 8.18
N ALA A 543 18.36 -16.83 7.68
CA ALA A 543 16.99 -17.12 7.24
C ALA A 543 15.98 -17.01 8.40
N LEU A 544 16.33 -17.43 9.61
CA LEU A 544 15.50 -17.23 10.81
C LEU A 544 15.33 -15.73 11.12
N CYS A 545 16.40 -14.94 11.07
CA CYS A 545 16.33 -13.51 11.28
C CYS A 545 15.39 -12.82 10.25
N THR A 546 15.46 -13.22 8.98
CA THR A 546 14.54 -12.70 7.95
C THR A 546 13.10 -13.15 8.17
N GLY A 547 12.87 -14.34 8.73
CA GLY A 547 11.55 -14.80 9.16
C GLY A 547 10.97 -13.93 10.29
N PHE A 548 11.77 -13.60 11.31
CA PHE A 548 11.37 -12.66 12.36
C PHE A 548 11.11 -11.25 11.82
N MET A 549 11.93 -10.80 10.87
CA MET A 549 11.69 -9.54 10.16
C MET A 549 10.32 -9.53 9.47
N ALA A 550 9.99 -10.57 8.73
CA ALA A 550 8.70 -10.70 8.06
C ALA A 550 7.53 -10.76 9.05
N LEU A 551 7.70 -11.47 10.19
CA LEU A 551 6.72 -11.54 11.27
C LEU A 551 6.49 -10.17 11.91
N GLY A 552 7.57 -9.40 12.15
CA GLY A 552 7.51 -8.02 12.66
C GLY A 552 6.82 -7.04 11.72
N MET A 553 6.80 -7.33 10.40
CA MET A 553 6.02 -6.58 9.43
C MET A 553 4.56 -7.03 9.37
N MET A 554 4.32 -8.34 9.46
CA MET A 554 3.00 -8.94 9.32
C MET A 554 2.05 -8.52 10.45
N LEU A 555 2.43 -8.77 11.70
CA LEU A 555 1.54 -8.60 12.84
C LEU A 555 1.08 -7.15 13.05
N PRO A 556 1.96 -6.13 13.14
CA PRO A 556 1.51 -4.76 13.32
C PRO A 556 0.76 -4.22 12.09
N GLY A 557 1.16 -4.66 10.89
CA GLY A 557 0.50 -4.28 9.64
C GLY A 557 -0.97 -4.71 9.58
N MET A 558 -1.32 -5.87 10.17
CA MET A 558 -2.71 -6.38 10.16
C MET A 558 -3.71 -5.45 10.84
N PHE A 559 -3.30 -4.76 11.89
CA PHE A 559 -4.19 -3.90 12.68
C PHE A 559 -4.16 -2.44 12.24
N SER A 560 -3.22 -2.04 11.37
CA SER A 560 -3.00 -0.65 11.01
C SER A 560 -4.21 0.00 10.34
N GLY A 561 -4.89 -0.70 9.43
CA GLY A 561 -6.07 -0.18 8.74
C GLY A 561 -7.26 -0.01 9.67
N TRP A 562 -7.53 -1.00 10.53
CA TRP A 562 -8.57 -0.91 11.54
C TRP A 562 -8.35 0.28 12.48
N LEU A 563 -7.13 0.45 12.99
CA LEU A 563 -6.82 1.58 13.86
C LEU A 563 -6.97 2.92 13.13
N GLN A 564 -6.49 3.02 11.88
CA GLN A 564 -6.60 4.23 11.08
C GLN A 564 -8.07 4.62 10.81
N GLU A 565 -8.95 3.66 10.52
CA GLU A 565 -10.38 3.93 10.31
C GLU A 565 -11.09 4.40 11.60
N LEU A 566 -10.56 4.03 12.77
CA LEU A 566 -11.10 4.49 14.06
C LEU A 566 -10.68 5.91 14.42
N ILE A 567 -9.39 6.26 14.22
CA ILE A 567 -8.79 7.50 14.73
C ILE A 567 -8.41 8.51 13.64
N GLY A 568 -8.61 8.17 12.36
CA GLY A 568 -8.23 9.01 11.22
C GLY A 568 -6.72 9.05 10.97
N TYR A 569 -6.31 9.63 9.81
CA TYR A 569 -4.90 9.64 9.40
C TYR A 569 -4.00 10.45 10.33
N GLN A 570 -4.45 11.62 10.81
CA GLN A 570 -3.64 12.49 11.66
C GLN A 570 -3.24 11.79 12.98
N HIS A 571 -4.20 11.27 13.71
CA HIS A 571 -3.92 10.54 14.95
C HIS A 571 -3.21 9.20 14.72
N PHE A 572 -3.48 8.56 13.57
CA PHE A 572 -2.76 7.35 13.20
C PHE A 572 -1.26 7.61 13.00
N PHE A 573 -0.86 8.69 12.34
CA PHE A 573 0.57 9.00 12.20
C PHE A 573 1.22 9.43 13.52
N ILE A 574 0.47 10.05 14.44
CA ILE A 574 0.95 10.27 15.82
C ILE A 574 1.18 8.92 16.53
N TRP A 575 0.24 7.99 16.39
CA TRP A 575 0.39 6.63 16.94
C TRP A 575 1.62 5.92 16.36
N VAL A 576 1.84 6.00 15.06
CA VAL A 576 3.03 5.44 14.40
C VAL A 576 4.32 5.99 15.05
N LEU A 577 4.38 7.29 15.31
CA LEU A 577 5.52 7.89 16.00
C LEU A 577 5.71 7.35 17.41
N LEU A 578 4.65 7.15 18.18
CA LEU A 578 4.73 6.57 19.53
C LEU A 578 5.23 5.13 19.49
N THR A 579 4.87 4.36 18.46
CA THR A 579 5.31 2.97 18.30
C THR A 579 6.78 2.82 17.91
N THR A 580 7.51 3.91 17.67
CA THR A 580 8.97 3.88 17.51
C THR A 580 9.71 3.63 18.84
N ILE A 581 9.10 4.04 19.97
CA ILE A 581 9.74 4.00 21.31
C ILE A 581 10.17 2.58 21.72
N PRO A 582 9.33 1.52 21.62
CA PRO A 582 9.75 0.15 21.96
C PRO A 582 10.99 -0.32 21.20
N GLY A 583 11.07 0.00 19.90
CA GLY A 583 12.24 -0.31 19.07
C GLY A 583 13.51 0.40 19.54
N MET A 584 13.40 1.68 19.92
CA MET A 584 14.52 2.46 20.47
C MET A 584 14.99 1.91 21.83
N VAL A 585 14.05 1.54 22.71
CA VAL A 585 14.38 0.97 24.03
C VAL A 585 15.15 -0.34 23.86
N VAL A 586 14.70 -1.22 22.98
CA VAL A 586 15.40 -2.49 22.74
C VAL A 586 16.75 -2.25 22.06
N ALA A 587 16.86 -1.28 21.16
CA ALA A 587 18.12 -0.92 20.51
C ALA A 587 19.18 -0.45 21.53
N ALA A 588 18.76 0.26 22.59
CA ALA A 588 19.66 0.68 23.69
C ALA A 588 20.24 -0.53 24.48
N MET A 589 19.57 -1.68 24.45
CA MET A 589 20.03 -2.90 25.13
C MET A 589 21.03 -3.71 24.31
N LEU A 590 21.23 -3.35 23.03
CA LEU A 590 22.14 -4.08 22.14
C LEU A 590 23.60 -3.89 22.53
N LYS A 591 24.36 -4.96 22.47
CA LYS A 591 25.82 -4.93 22.57
C LYS A 591 26.41 -5.28 21.21
N ILE A 592 27.00 -4.26 20.57
CA ILE A 592 27.63 -4.36 19.27
C ILE A 592 29.12 -4.08 19.42
N ASP A 593 29.95 -4.92 18.79
CA ASP A 593 31.38 -4.68 18.73
C ASP A 593 31.66 -3.38 17.93
N PRO A 594 32.45 -2.45 18.46
CA PRO A 594 32.79 -1.21 17.76
C PRO A 594 33.42 -1.41 16.37
N GLU A 595 34.15 -2.50 16.17
CA GLU A 595 34.82 -2.80 14.90
C GLU A 595 33.91 -3.52 13.89
N PHE A 596 32.74 -3.98 14.30
CA PHE A 596 31.83 -4.69 13.41
C PHE A 596 31.32 -3.78 12.29
N GLY A 597 31.46 -4.27 11.05
CA GLY A 597 31.08 -3.55 9.83
C GLY A 597 32.12 -2.57 9.33
N ARG A 598 33.20 -2.31 10.08
CA ARG A 598 34.29 -1.43 9.67
C ARG A 598 35.25 -2.13 8.69
N LYS A 599 35.61 -1.45 7.62
CA LYS A 599 36.67 -1.94 6.72
C LYS A 599 37.98 -2.00 7.52
N LYS A 600 38.54 -3.21 7.72
CA LYS A 600 39.88 -3.33 8.31
C LYS A 600 40.85 -2.57 7.43
N ALA A 601 41.65 -1.66 8.02
CA ALA A 601 42.76 -1.06 7.33
C ALA A 601 43.64 -2.21 6.79
N GLU A 602 43.87 -2.24 5.50
CA GLU A 602 44.93 -3.11 4.95
C GLU A 602 46.18 -2.82 5.75
N ALA A 603 46.63 -3.80 6.53
CA ALA A 603 47.94 -3.71 7.15
C ALA A 603 48.89 -3.41 6.02
N ALA A 604 49.46 -2.22 6.03
CA ALA A 604 50.44 -1.80 5.04
C ALA A 604 51.45 -2.92 4.94
N LYS A 605 51.52 -3.58 3.78
CA LYS A 605 52.61 -4.45 3.46
C LYS A 605 53.86 -3.57 3.53
N ARG A 606 54.56 -3.62 4.66
CA ARG A 606 55.97 -3.30 4.75
C ARG A 606 56.82 -4.49 4.31
#